data_fdb3240e4b00d4e2376b76e268d58519
#
_entry.id   fdb3240e4b00d4e2376b76e268d58519
#
_cell.length_a   1.000
_cell.length_b   1.000
_cell.length_c   1.000
_cell.angle_alpha   90.00
_cell.angle_beta   90.00
_cell.angle_gamma   90.00
#
_symmetry.space_group_name_H-M   'P 1'
#
loop_
_entity.id
_entity.type
_entity.pdbx_description
1 polymer ?
#
loop_
_entity_poly.entity_id
_entity_poly.type
_entity_poly.pdbx_seq_one_letter_code
_entity_poly.pdbx_strand_id
1 'polypeptide(L)'
;MYEDVPIYVKDFLSYMQNIKNRSKATIHEYYYDLRNALRFLKLYKLDKIKLDKINSEMLNETDIANLDIEFIKSITLQDLYEYLNYLSNNCSDRATTRSRKVAALKSFFNYLTFKQKLLDKNPTVELETPKLSKRLPKYLTLDESLALLHSIDGKFQKRDFCIITLFLNCGLRLSELVSINMQDIKDNVLTVIGKGDKERSIYLNKACQDAIAAYIAVRPKDGLKDRDALFISERGTRIGRRTVEVMVKKYIEEAGLDPKKYSPLKLRHT
;
A
#
# COMPACT_ATOMS: atom_id res chain seq x y z
N MET A 1 12.23 -13.82 -12.05
CA MET A 1 11.74 -12.61 -11.34
C MET A 1 12.77 -12.26 -10.28
N TYR A 2 13.20 -11.00 -10.16
CA TYR A 2 14.24 -10.53 -9.24
C TYR A 2 15.66 -10.99 -9.56
N GLU A 3 16.07 -10.95 -10.84
CA GLU A 3 17.38 -11.43 -11.30
C GLU A 3 18.55 -10.51 -10.90
N ASP A 4 18.27 -9.24 -10.67
CA ASP A 4 19.22 -8.16 -10.38
C ASP A 4 19.57 -7.99 -8.89
N VAL A 5 19.28 -8.99 -8.05
CA VAL A 5 19.64 -9.01 -6.62
C VAL A 5 20.35 -10.31 -6.23
N PRO A 6 21.19 -10.31 -5.18
CA PRO A 6 21.92 -11.48 -4.70
C PRO A 6 20.99 -12.64 -4.32
N ILE A 7 21.54 -13.85 -4.35
CA ILE A 7 20.80 -15.08 -4.03
C ILE A 7 20.13 -15.01 -2.64
N TYR A 8 20.79 -14.45 -1.64
CA TYR A 8 20.25 -14.35 -0.27
C TYR A 8 19.00 -13.46 -0.19
N VAL A 9 18.91 -12.44 -1.06
CA VAL A 9 17.69 -11.59 -1.16
C VAL A 9 16.58 -12.39 -1.83
N LYS A 10 16.87 -13.15 -2.89
CA LYS A 10 15.88 -14.04 -3.55
C LYS A 10 15.31 -15.06 -2.57
N ASP A 11 16.17 -15.72 -1.81
CA ASP A 11 15.80 -16.70 -0.79
C ASP A 11 14.94 -16.07 0.33
N PHE A 12 15.33 -14.87 0.78
CA PHE A 12 14.53 -14.12 1.75
C PHE A 12 13.15 -13.79 1.22
N LEU A 13 13.03 -13.27 -0.02
CA LEU A 13 11.74 -12.92 -0.62
C LEU A 13 10.87 -14.16 -0.81
N SER A 14 11.47 -15.30 -1.22
CA SER A 14 10.79 -16.60 -1.29
C SER A 14 10.30 -17.07 0.09
N TYR A 15 11.13 -16.97 1.12
CA TYR A 15 10.74 -17.27 2.51
C TYR A 15 9.57 -16.38 2.97
N MET A 16 9.62 -15.07 2.69
CA MET A 16 8.56 -14.14 3.04
C MET A 16 7.25 -14.46 2.33
N GLN A 17 7.32 -14.89 1.07
CA GLN A 17 6.16 -15.28 0.28
C GLN A 17 5.57 -16.61 0.75
N ASN A 18 6.39 -17.66 0.81
CA ASN A 18 5.92 -19.05 0.93
C ASN A 18 5.75 -19.50 2.38
N ILE A 19 6.58 -18.99 3.31
CA ILE A 19 6.55 -19.38 4.72
C ILE A 19 5.81 -18.33 5.57
N LYS A 20 6.06 -17.04 5.30
CA LYS A 20 5.41 -15.95 6.03
C LYS A 20 4.09 -15.51 5.43
N ASN A 21 3.68 -16.09 4.30
CA ASN A 21 2.44 -15.79 3.57
C ASN A 21 2.20 -14.28 3.39
N ARG A 22 3.28 -13.54 3.03
CA ARG A 22 3.17 -12.10 2.79
C ARG A 22 2.60 -11.85 1.40
N SER A 23 1.79 -10.79 1.28
CA SER A 23 1.19 -10.40 0.00
C SER A 23 2.26 -10.07 -1.05
N LYS A 24 1.94 -10.31 -2.34
CA LYS A 24 2.82 -9.96 -3.48
C LYS A 24 3.25 -8.49 -3.42
N ALA A 25 2.37 -7.57 -3.00
CA ALA A 25 2.70 -6.16 -2.84
C ALA A 25 3.79 -5.94 -1.77
N THR A 26 3.71 -6.63 -0.62
CA THR A 26 4.73 -6.55 0.43
C THR A 26 6.08 -7.08 -0.04
N ILE A 27 6.07 -8.19 -0.80
CA ILE A 27 7.29 -8.78 -1.37
C ILE A 27 7.96 -7.80 -2.35
N HIS A 28 7.15 -7.17 -3.21
CA HIS A 28 7.62 -6.19 -4.19
C HIS A 28 8.24 -4.95 -3.51
N GLU A 29 7.61 -4.43 -2.45
CA GLU A 29 8.16 -3.33 -1.67
C GLU A 29 9.49 -3.73 -0.99
N TYR A 30 9.57 -4.92 -0.38
CA TYR A 30 10.80 -5.40 0.25
C TYR A 30 11.92 -5.61 -0.77
N TYR A 31 11.59 -6.10 -1.96
CA TYR A 31 12.56 -6.21 -3.04
C TYR A 31 13.17 -4.86 -3.40
N TYR A 32 12.36 -3.82 -3.64
CA TYR A 32 12.88 -2.49 -3.95
C TYR A 32 13.65 -1.87 -2.80
N ASP A 33 13.19 -2.04 -1.56
CA ASP A 33 13.89 -1.51 -0.40
C ASP A 33 15.27 -2.12 -0.23
N LEU A 34 15.37 -3.45 -0.31
CA LEU A 34 16.65 -4.16 -0.18
C LEU A 34 17.57 -3.90 -1.37
N ARG A 35 17.04 -3.90 -2.60
CA ARG A 35 17.80 -3.58 -3.78
C ARG A 35 18.45 -2.21 -3.68
N ASN A 36 17.68 -1.19 -3.33
CA ASN A 36 18.19 0.16 -3.20
C ASN A 36 19.19 0.30 -2.06
N ALA A 37 18.96 -0.37 -0.93
CA ALA A 37 19.90 -0.36 0.19
C ALA A 37 21.24 -1.02 -0.20
N LEU A 38 21.22 -2.19 -0.84
CA LEU A 38 22.44 -2.89 -1.25
C LEU A 38 23.20 -2.14 -2.33
N ARG A 39 22.52 -1.50 -3.28
CA ARG A 39 23.14 -0.62 -4.28
C ARG A 39 23.86 0.55 -3.62
N PHE A 40 23.18 1.23 -2.70
CA PHE A 40 23.80 2.30 -1.93
C PHE A 40 25.02 1.81 -1.14
N LEU A 41 24.88 0.70 -0.40
CA LEU A 41 25.94 0.14 0.42
C LEU A 41 27.15 -0.30 -0.42
N LYS A 42 26.93 -0.82 -1.63
CA LYS A 42 28.02 -1.12 -2.56
C LYS A 42 28.79 0.14 -2.96
N LEU A 43 28.10 1.16 -3.46
CA LEU A 43 28.72 2.44 -3.85
C LEU A 43 29.45 3.10 -2.69
N TYR A 44 28.83 3.14 -1.53
CA TYR A 44 29.37 3.81 -0.35
C TYR A 44 30.58 3.07 0.25
N LYS A 45 30.43 1.76 0.47
CA LYS A 45 31.39 0.96 1.25
C LYS A 45 32.44 0.28 0.37
N LEU A 46 32.03 -0.31 -0.75
CA LEU A 46 32.92 -1.07 -1.63
C LEU A 46 33.63 -0.13 -2.62
N ASP A 47 32.85 0.71 -3.31
CA ASP A 47 33.38 1.64 -4.31
C ASP A 47 33.87 2.96 -3.69
N LYS A 48 33.68 3.15 -2.36
CA LYS A 48 34.14 4.30 -1.55
C LYS A 48 33.69 5.66 -2.08
N ILE A 49 32.50 5.71 -2.66
CA ILE A 49 31.92 6.95 -3.19
C ILE A 49 31.37 7.79 -2.04
N LYS A 50 31.72 9.08 -2.01
CA LYS A 50 31.21 10.01 -0.98
C LYS A 50 29.69 10.19 -1.08
N LEU A 51 29.01 10.32 0.05
CA LEU A 51 27.56 10.45 0.17
C LEU A 51 26.95 11.54 -0.72
N ASP A 52 27.62 12.70 -0.80
CA ASP A 52 27.18 13.85 -1.59
C ASP A 52 27.23 13.62 -3.12
N LYS A 53 28.00 12.62 -3.56
CA LYS A 53 28.15 12.25 -4.97
C LYS A 53 27.22 11.12 -5.41
N ILE A 54 26.64 10.35 -4.47
CA ILE A 54 25.71 9.27 -4.82
C ILE A 54 24.40 9.87 -5.30
N ASN A 55 23.98 9.53 -6.50
CA ASN A 55 22.73 9.97 -7.10
C ASN A 55 21.86 8.80 -7.59
N SER A 56 20.67 9.09 -8.06
CA SER A 56 19.70 8.08 -8.50
C SER A 56 20.15 7.31 -9.76
N GLU A 57 20.90 7.94 -10.65
CA GLU A 57 21.42 7.32 -11.87
C GLU A 57 22.45 6.25 -11.51
N MET A 58 23.46 6.61 -10.70
CA MET A 58 24.45 5.66 -10.20
C MET A 58 23.82 4.48 -9.48
N LEU A 59 22.81 4.73 -8.62
CA LEU A 59 22.08 3.66 -7.96
C LEU A 59 21.39 2.72 -8.95
N ASN A 60 20.77 3.27 -10.00
CA ASN A 60 20.07 2.46 -11.00
C ASN A 60 21.01 1.58 -11.83
N GLU A 61 22.21 2.09 -12.14
CA GLU A 61 23.23 1.38 -12.92
C GLU A 61 24.05 0.37 -12.09
N THR A 62 24.02 0.49 -10.76
CA THR A 62 24.81 -0.38 -9.87
C THR A 62 24.29 -1.81 -9.91
N ASP A 63 25.07 -2.72 -10.47
CA ASP A 63 24.82 -4.16 -10.41
C ASP A 63 25.16 -4.71 -9.01
N ILE A 64 24.23 -5.48 -8.44
CA ILE A 64 24.37 -6.13 -7.13
C ILE A 64 24.09 -7.64 -7.18
N ALA A 65 23.82 -8.21 -8.37
CA ALA A 65 23.43 -9.61 -8.50
C ALA A 65 24.47 -10.58 -7.90
N ASN A 66 25.75 -10.22 -8.03
CA ASN A 66 26.89 -11.04 -7.64
C ASN A 66 27.55 -10.61 -6.30
N LEU A 67 26.87 -9.76 -5.49
CA LEU A 67 27.39 -9.47 -4.16
C LEU A 67 27.50 -10.75 -3.33
N ASP A 68 28.66 -10.97 -2.74
CA ASP A 68 28.95 -12.16 -1.93
C ASP A 68 28.48 -12.00 -0.49
N ILE A 69 28.52 -13.09 0.26
CA ILE A 69 28.12 -13.09 1.68
C ILE A 69 29.09 -12.29 2.55
N GLU A 70 30.36 -12.22 2.16
CA GLU A 70 31.37 -11.49 2.92
C GLU A 70 31.10 -9.97 2.88
N PHE A 71 30.64 -9.47 1.75
CA PHE A 71 30.13 -8.10 1.67
C PHE A 71 28.97 -7.87 2.65
N ILE A 72 27.98 -8.80 2.68
CA ILE A 72 26.84 -8.67 3.60
C ILE A 72 27.29 -8.73 5.05
N LYS A 73 28.23 -9.61 5.41
CA LYS A 73 28.85 -9.69 6.76
C LYS A 73 29.58 -8.41 7.16
N SER A 74 30.17 -7.73 6.19
CA SER A 74 30.91 -6.50 6.44
C SER A 74 30.03 -5.30 6.78
N ILE A 75 28.72 -5.36 6.52
CA ILE A 75 27.80 -4.25 6.77
C ILE A 75 27.63 -4.02 8.27
N THR A 76 27.88 -2.78 8.70
CA THR A 76 27.82 -2.36 10.09
C THR A 76 26.56 -1.52 10.36
N LEU A 77 26.25 -1.31 11.65
CA LEU A 77 25.21 -0.37 12.07
C LEU A 77 25.46 1.04 11.52
N GLN A 78 26.73 1.50 11.51
CA GLN A 78 27.10 2.82 11.00
C GLN A 78 26.78 2.93 9.49
N ASP A 79 27.08 1.91 8.69
CA ASP A 79 26.76 1.90 7.26
C ASP A 79 25.24 2.04 7.01
N LEU A 80 24.43 1.42 7.88
CA LEU A 80 22.97 1.53 7.81
C LEU A 80 22.47 2.94 8.21
N TYR A 81 23.11 3.59 9.18
CA TYR A 81 22.79 4.99 9.52
C TYR A 81 23.18 5.93 8.37
N GLU A 82 24.32 5.70 7.70
CA GLU A 82 24.68 6.50 6.52
C GLU A 82 23.67 6.33 5.36
N TYR A 83 23.14 5.12 5.18
CA TYR A 83 22.02 4.92 4.25
C TYR A 83 20.78 5.73 4.65
N LEU A 84 20.40 5.76 5.92
CA LEU A 84 19.26 6.56 6.38
C LEU A 84 19.51 8.07 6.25
N ASN A 85 20.73 8.52 6.47
CA ASN A 85 21.15 9.91 6.22
C ASN A 85 21.00 10.28 4.74
N TYR A 86 21.47 9.42 3.83
CA TYR A 86 21.31 9.58 2.40
C TYR A 86 19.83 9.69 2.00
N LEU A 87 18.98 8.80 2.49
CA LEU A 87 17.55 8.83 2.22
C LEU A 87 16.87 10.12 2.71
N SER A 88 17.33 10.65 3.84
CA SER A 88 16.78 11.89 4.41
C SER A 88 17.21 13.12 3.63
N ASN A 89 18.48 13.22 3.31
CA ASN A 89 19.09 14.45 2.80
C ASN A 89 19.09 14.54 1.27
N ASN A 90 19.35 13.42 0.60
CA ASN A 90 19.48 13.38 -0.85
C ASN A 90 18.19 12.96 -1.56
N CYS A 91 17.40 12.05 -0.95
CA CYS A 91 16.15 11.56 -1.55
C CYS A 91 14.90 12.27 -1.00
N SER A 92 15.03 13.09 0.04
CA SER A 92 13.90 13.74 0.73
C SER A 92 12.81 12.74 1.19
N ASP A 93 13.21 11.51 1.50
CA ASP A 93 12.29 10.46 1.94
C ASP A 93 11.61 10.84 3.26
N ARG A 94 10.30 10.69 3.32
CA ARG A 94 9.53 10.94 4.54
C ARG A 94 9.89 9.91 5.61
N ALA A 95 9.74 10.29 6.89
CA ALA A 95 9.98 9.37 8.02
C ALA A 95 9.22 8.04 7.90
N THR A 96 7.99 8.06 7.35
CA THR A 96 7.21 6.84 7.08
C THR A 96 7.87 5.91 6.07
N THR A 97 8.43 6.45 4.99
CA THR A 97 9.18 5.69 3.98
C THR A 97 10.45 5.09 4.58
N ARG A 98 11.22 5.91 5.31
CA ARG A 98 12.42 5.42 5.99
C ARG A 98 12.10 4.34 7.03
N SER A 99 11.01 4.48 7.80
CA SER A 99 10.57 3.45 8.77
C SER A 99 10.24 2.12 8.07
N ARG A 100 9.61 2.14 6.88
CA ARG A 100 9.34 0.94 6.11
C ARG A 100 10.64 0.28 5.63
N LYS A 101 11.59 1.08 5.12
CA LYS A 101 12.91 0.59 4.67
C LYS A 101 13.70 -0.03 5.83
N VAL A 102 13.68 0.58 7.02
CA VAL A 102 14.25 -0.01 8.24
C VAL A 102 13.60 -1.35 8.57
N ALA A 103 12.27 -1.47 8.46
CA ALA A 103 11.58 -2.72 8.72
C ALA A 103 11.99 -3.83 7.72
N ALA A 104 12.20 -3.49 6.44
CA ALA A 104 12.70 -4.42 5.44
C ALA A 104 14.12 -4.89 5.77
N LEU A 105 15.03 -3.98 6.11
CA LEU A 105 16.40 -4.29 6.53
C LEU A 105 16.42 -5.19 7.77
N LYS A 106 15.70 -4.82 8.83
CA LYS A 106 15.59 -5.64 10.04
C LYS A 106 15.09 -7.05 9.74
N SER A 107 14.05 -7.16 8.91
CA SER A 107 13.49 -8.47 8.54
C SER A 107 14.49 -9.31 7.75
N PHE A 108 15.24 -8.72 6.84
CA PHE A 108 16.26 -9.38 6.04
C PHE A 108 17.45 -9.86 6.89
N PHE A 109 18.05 -8.98 7.69
CA PHE A 109 19.17 -9.34 8.54
C PHE A 109 18.77 -10.35 9.62
N ASN A 110 17.57 -10.26 10.19
CA ASN A 110 17.03 -11.28 11.09
C ASN A 110 16.91 -12.65 10.41
N TYR A 111 16.48 -12.68 9.13
CA TYR A 111 16.41 -13.93 8.36
C TYR A 111 17.80 -14.53 8.18
N LEU A 112 18.78 -13.72 7.75
CA LEU A 112 20.15 -14.22 7.54
C LEU A 112 20.80 -14.72 8.84
N THR A 113 20.59 -14.04 9.96
CA THR A 113 21.19 -14.40 11.25
C THR A 113 20.49 -15.61 11.89
N PHE A 114 19.15 -15.57 12.01
CA PHE A 114 18.45 -16.54 12.85
C PHE A 114 17.82 -17.71 12.06
N LYS A 115 17.62 -17.58 10.77
CA LYS A 115 17.03 -18.64 9.95
C LYS A 115 18.09 -19.34 9.10
N GLN A 116 18.90 -18.58 8.39
CA GLN A 116 19.95 -19.12 7.53
C GLN A 116 21.26 -19.36 8.29
N LYS A 117 21.48 -18.71 9.43
CA LYS A 117 22.71 -18.76 10.23
C LYS A 117 23.97 -18.39 9.43
N LEU A 118 23.81 -17.49 8.47
CA LEU A 118 24.89 -16.99 7.62
C LEU A 118 25.67 -15.83 8.26
N LEU A 119 25.08 -15.19 9.26
CA LEU A 119 25.68 -14.06 9.99
C LEU A 119 25.79 -14.40 11.48
N ASP A 120 26.96 -14.17 12.06
CA ASP A 120 27.20 -14.32 13.51
C ASP A 120 26.55 -13.20 14.30
N LYS A 121 26.54 -11.98 13.74
CA LYS A 121 25.94 -10.79 14.35
C LYS A 121 24.97 -10.10 13.40
N ASN A 122 23.86 -9.66 13.95
CA ASN A 122 22.87 -8.89 13.21
C ASN A 122 23.14 -7.38 13.38
N PRO A 123 23.55 -6.65 12.31
CA PRO A 123 23.85 -5.22 12.41
C PRO A 123 22.63 -4.34 12.66
N THR A 124 21.41 -4.89 12.55
CA THR A 124 20.18 -4.10 12.71
C THR A 124 19.57 -4.18 14.12
N VAL A 125 20.19 -4.87 15.07
CA VAL A 125 19.63 -5.02 16.43
C VAL A 125 19.38 -3.63 17.05
N GLU A 126 20.39 -2.78 17.01
CA GLU A 126 20.35 -1.42 17.57
C GLU A 126 19.90 -0.36 16.56
N LEU A 127 19.57 -0.74 15.33
CA LEU A 127 19.10 0.21 14.32
C LEU A 127 17.76 0.81 14.74
N GLU A 128 17.74 2.10 15.04
CA GLU A 128 16.50 2.78 15.43
C GLU A 128 15.58 3.04 14.24
N THR A 129 14.28 2.94 14.51
CA THR A 129 13.27 3.31 13.52
C THR A 129 12.93 4.80 13.68
N PRO A 130 12.94 5.59 12.59
CA PRO A 130 12.57 7.00 12.66
C PRO A 130 11.23 7.22 13.36
N LYS A 131 11.19 8.13 14.33
CA LYS A 131 9.95 8.47 15.03
C LYS A 131 8.94 9.09 14.06
N LEU A 132 7.73 8.56 14.08
CA LEU A 132 6.63 9.08 13.28
C LEU A 132 5.82 10.09 14.09
N SER A 133 5.55 11.26 13.52
CA SER A 133 4.61 12.20 14.14
C SER A 133 3.21 11.58 14.13
N LYS A 134 2.59 11.48 15.31
CA LYS A 134 1.18 11.08 15.43
C LYS A 134 0.32 12.24 14.92
N ARG A 135 -0.27 12.08 13.75
CA ARG A 135 -1.27 13.03 13.23
C ARG A 135 -2.66 12.49 13.55
N LEU A 136 -3.54 13.33 14.06
CA LEU A 136 -4.93 12.97 14.23
C LEU A 136 -5.55 12.66 12.85
N PRO A 137 -6.38 11.61 12.76
CA PRO A 137 -7.13 11.33 11.54
C PRO A 137 -7.96 12.56 11.14
N LYS A 138 -7.95 12.92 9.87
CA LYS A 138 -8.86 13.92 9.32
C LYS A 138 -10.07 13.19 8.77
N TYR A 139 -11.25 13.56 9.22
CA TYR A 139 -12.55 13.02 8.80
C TYR A 139 -13.43 14.16 8.29
N LEU A 140 -14.49 13.83 7.58
CA LEU A 140 -15.50 14.80 7.17
C LEU A 140 -16.45 15.11 8.33
N THR A 141 -16.89 16.32 8.46
CA THR A 141 -18.06 16.66 9.29
C THR A 141 -19.33 16.11 8.66
N LEU A 142 -20.45 16.17 9.39
CA LEU A 142 -21.74 15.76 8.84
C LEU A 142 -22.11 16.62 7.62
N ASP A 143 -21.94 17.94 7.73
CA ASP A 143 -22.27 18.88 6.64
C ASP A 143 -21.36 18.64 5.41
N GLU A 144 -20.06 18.43 5.61
CA GLU A 144 -19.13 18.08 4.53
C GLU A 144 -19.51 16.73 3.87
N SER A 145 -19.98 15.76 4.66
CA SER A 145 -20.44 14.46 4.14
C SER A 145 -21.72 14.60 3.32
N LEU A 146 -22.66 15.41 3.76
CA LEU A 146 -23.89 15.72 3.03
C LEU A 146 -23.59 16.51 1.75
N ALA A 147 -22.73 17.54 1.82
CA ALA A 147 -22.29 18.27 0.63
C ALA A 147 -21.65 17.35 -0.42
N LEU A 148 -20.78 16.41 0.02
CA LEU A 148 -20.17 15.43 -0.85
C LEU A 148 -21.22 14.51 -1.51
N LEU A 149 -22.21 14.04 -0.76
CA LEU A 149 -23.29 13.19 -1.33
C LEU A 149 -24.18 13.97 -2.31
N HIS A 150 -24.44 15.25 -2.05
CA HIS A 150 -25.25 16.11 -2.94
C HIS A 150 -24.51 16.50 -4.23
N SER A 151 -23.17 16.52 -4.24
CA SER A 151 -22.39 16.84 -5.43
C SER A 151 -22.36 15.71 -6.48
N ILE A 152 -22.89 14.52 -6.14
CA ILE A 152 -22.78 13.37 -7.02
C ILE A 152 -23.83 13.43 -8.13
N ASP A 153 -23.37 13.52 -9.37
CA ASP A 153 -24.20 13.62 -10.57
C ASP A 153 -23.67 12.77 -11.74
N GLY A 154 -24.39 12.88 -12.90
CA GLY A 154 -23.96 12.32 -14.17
C GLY A 154 -24.31 10.85 -14.38
N LYS A 155 -23.76 10.27 -15.46
CA LYS A 155 -24.09 8.94 -15.99
C LYS A 155 -24.04 7.81 -14.95
N PHE A 156 -23.10 7.86 -14.02
CA PHE A 156 -22.87 6.82 -13.03
C PHE A 156 -23.34 7.21 -11.62
N GLN A 157 -24.23 8.22 -11.50
CA GLN A 157 -24.66 8.80 -10.24
C GLN A 157 -25.06 7.74 -9.19
N LYS A 158 -25.89 6.77 -9.54
CA LYS A 158 -26.39 5.76 -8.58
C LYS A 158 -25.25 4.86 -8.07
N ARG A 159 -24.32 4.49 -8.96
CA ARG A 159 -23.13 3.70 -8.59
C ARG A 159 -22.22 4.49 -7.64
N ASP A 160 -21.89 5.72 -8.03
CA ASP A 160 -20.92 6.56 -7.33
C ASP A 160 -21.48 7.01 -5.98
N PHE A 161 -22.80 7.30 -5.92
CA PHE A 161 -23.50 7.56 -4.66
C PHE A 161 -23.44 6.34 -3.72
N CYS A 162 -23.70 5.13 -4.22
CA CYS A 162 -23.60 3.91 -3.45
C CYS A 162 -22.17 3.70 -2.92
N ILE A 163 -21.15 3.88 -3.74
CA ILE A 163 -19.74 3.75 -3.35
C ILE A 163 -19.39 4.72 -2.20
N ILE A 164 -19.75 5.99 -2.32
CA ILE A 164 -19.45 7.02 -1.29
C ILE A 164 -20.24 6.75 -0.03
N THR A 165 -21.52 6.39 -0.12
CA THR A 165 -22.34 6.02 1.03
C THR A 165 -21.73 4.85 1.81
N LEU A 166 -21.24 3.81 1.13
CA LEU A 166 -20.56 2.69 1.78
C LEU A 166 -19.23 3.10 2.43
N PHE A 167 -18.45 4.01 1.84
CA PHE A 167 -17.25 4.53 2.51
C PHE A 167 -17.58 5.23 3.81
N LEU A 168 -18.58 6.11 3.79
CA LEU A 168 -18.97 6.93 4.95
C LEU A 168 -19.58 6.10 6.09
N ASN A 169 -20.33 5.04 5.76
CA ASN A 169 -21.09 4.29 6.78
C ASN A 169 -20.45 2.95 7.20
N CYS A 170 -19.67 2.30 6.32
CA CYS A 170 -19.20 0.93 6.57
C CYS A 170 -17.70 0.86 6.90
N GLY A 171 -16.98 1.97 6.85
CA GLY A 171 -15.54 2.01 7.13
C GLY A 171 -14.72 1.08 6.24
N LEU A 172 -15.10 0.92 4.97
CA LEU A 172 -14.44 0.01 4.02
C LEU A 172 -13.08 0.55 3.58
N ARG A 173 -12.11 -0.38 3.41
CA ARG A 173 -10.91 -0.05 2.65
C ARG A 173 -11.23 0.00 1.17
N LEU A 174 -10.49 0.80 0.40
CA LEU A 174 -10.68 0.86 -1.07
C LEU A 174 -10.57 -0.52 -1.72
N SER A 175 -9.63 -1.36 -1.26
CA SER A 175 -9.49 -2.73 -1.77
C SER A 175 -10.68 -3.62 -1.41
N GLU A 176 -11.25 -3.47 -0.23
CA GLU A 176 -12.44 -4.21 0.19
C GLU A 176 -13.63 -3.80 -0.68
N LEU A 177 -13.87 -2.49 -0.85
CA LEU A 177 -14.99 -1.98 -1.65
C LEU A 177 -14.95 -2.47 -3.10
N VAL A 178 -13.80 -2.38 -3.80
CA VAL A 178 -13.73 -2.80 -5.21
C VAL A 178 -13.81 -4.31 -5.38
N SER A 179 -13.55 -5.10 -4.34
CA SER A 179 -13.62 -6.56 -4.39
C SER A 179 -15.02 -7.13 -4.08
N ILE A 180 -15.97 -6.31 -3.60
CA ILE A 180 -17.31 -6.77 -3.25
C ILE A 180 -17.98 -7.47 -4.44
N ASN A 181 -18.55 -8.65 -4.20
CA ASN A 181 -19.40 -9.37 -5.13
C ASN A 181 -20.86 -9.20 -4.74
N MET A 182 -21.77 -9.50 -5.67
CA MET A 182 -23.20 -9.50 -5.42
C MET A 182 -23.61 -10.45 -4.27
N GLN A 183 -22.97 -11.61 -4.22
CA GLN A 183 -23.23 -12.65 -3.22
C GLN A 183 -22.69 -12.33 -1.81
N ASP A 184 -21.82 -11.32 -1.68
CA ASP A 184 -21.24 -10.91 -0.39
C ASP A 184 -22.24 -10.10 0.46
N ILE A 185 -23.41 -9.78 -0.11
CA ILE A 185 -24.51 -9.10 0.58
C ILE A 185 -25.66 -10.06 0.76
N LYS A 186 -25.97 -10.39 2.01
CA LYS A 186 -27.10 -11.25 2.39
C LYS A 186 -27.77 -10.69 3.65
N ASP A 187 -29.09 -10.66 3.66
CA ASP A 187 -29.89 -10.28 4.84
C ASP A 187 -29.41 -8.99 5.53
N ASN A 188 -29.10 -7.97 4.74
CA ASN A 188 -28.56 -6.68 5.21
C ASN A 188 -27.16 -6.76 5.87
N VAL A 189 -26.44 -7.84 5.65
CA VAL A 189 -25.06 -8.01 6.09
C VAL A 189 -24.14 -8.04 4.88
N LEU A 190 -23.11 -7.21 4.92
CA LEU A 190 -22.00 -7.22 3.95
C LEU A 190 -20.82 -7.96 4.56
N THR A 191 -20.37 -9.00 3.91
CA THR A 191 -19.16 -9.73 4.26
C THR A 191 -17.99 -9.23 3.43
N VAL A 192 -16.87 -8.86 4.06
CA VAL A 192 -15.66 -8.40 3.39
C VAL A 192 -14.41 -9.12 3.91
N ILE A 193 -13.47 -9.36 3.01
CA ILE A 193 -12.19 -9.98 3.34
C ILE A 193 -11.14 -8.87 3.47
N GLY A 194 -10.58 -8.74 4.65
CA GLY A 194 -9.58 -7.74 5.00
C GLY A 194 -8.13 -8.21 4.82
N LYS A 195 -7.20 -7.45 5.39
CA LYS A 195 -5.77 -7.79 5.37
C LYS A 195 -5.51 -9.12 6.11
N GLY A 196 -4.77 -10.01 5.46
CA GLY A 196 -4.41 -11.32 6.02
C GLY A 196 -5.55 -12.34 5.92
N ASP A 197 -6.42 -12.17 4.93
CA ASP A 197 -7.54 -13.06 4.63
C ASP A 197 -8.58 -13.18 5.77
N LYS A 198 -8.64 -12.12 6.60
CA LYS A 198 -9.60 -12.07 7.71
C LYS A 198 -10.94 -11.55 7.21
N GLU A 199 -11.93 -12.39 7.34
CA GLU A 199 -13.33 -12.06 7.05
C GLU A 199 -13.94 -11.24 8.18
N ARG A 200 -14.79 -10.28 7.83
CA ARG A 200 -15.63 -9.54 8.78
C ARG A 200 -16.98 -9.21 8.19
N SER A 201 -17.99 -9.25 9.01
CA SER A 201 -19.36 -8.87 8.66
C SER A 201 -19.66 -7.44 9.10
N ILE A 202 -20.41 -6.72 8.27
CA ILE A 202 -20.82 -5.33 8.48
C ILE A 202 -22.32 -5.26 8.30
N TYR A 203 -23.04 -4.83 9.33
CA TYR A 203 -24.49 -4.57 9.23
C TYR A 203 -24.72 -3.28 8.43
N LEU A 204 -25.52 -3.39 7.38
CA LEU A 204 -25.87 -2.27 6.50
C LEU A 204 -27.03 -1.50 7.11
N ASN A 205 -26.83 -0.23 7.41
CA ASN A 205 -27.91 0.66 7.80
C ASN A 205 -28.85 0.95 6.60
N LYS A 206 -29.99 1.58 6.87
CA LYS A 206 -31.01 1.86 5.86
C LYS A 206 -30.47 2.67 4.68
N ALA A 207 -29.60 3.66 4.93
CA ALA A 207 -28.99 4.47 3.87
C ALA A 207 -28.12 3.62 2.93
N CYS A 208 -27.35 2.66 3.46
CA CYS A 208 -26.56 1.74 2.64
C CYS A 208 -27.45 0.79 1.84
N GLN A 209 -28.49 0.23 2.45
CA GLN A 209 -29.43 -0.66 1.79
C GLN A 209 -30.13 0.04 0.62
N ASP A 210 -30.63 1.26 0.83
CA ASP A 210 -31.30 2.05 -0.20
C ASP A 210 -30.36 2.43 -1.34
N ALA A 211 -29.12 2.82 -1.02
CA ALA A 211 -28.10 3.14 -2.01
C ALA A 211 -27.73 1.92 -2.87
N ILE A 212 -27.57 0.75 -2.25
CA ILE A 212 -27.30 -0.51 -2.96
C ILE A 212 -28.47 -0.90 -3.85
N ALA A 213 -29.70 -0.86 -3.34
CA ALA A 213 -30.91 -1.20 -4.11
C ALA A 213 -31.06 -0.26 -5.31
N ALA A 214 -30.89 1.05 -5.11
CA ALA A 214 -30.96 2.04 -6.18
C ALA A 214 -29.89 1.84 -7.26
N TYR A 215 -28.70 1.39 -6.89
CA TYR A 215 -27.65 1.06 -7.85
C TYR A 215 -27.95 -0.26 -8.58
N ILE A 216 -28.33 -1.31 -7.87
CA ILE A 216 -28.66 -2.63 -8.47
C ILE A 216 -29.76 -2.50 -9.54
N ALA A 217 -30.74 -1.63 -9.32
CA ALA A 217 -31.80 -1.38 -10.27
C ALA A 217 -31.31 -0.85 -11.64
N VAL A 218 -30.20 -0.13 -11.66
CA VAL A 218 -29.60 0.45 -12.88
C VAL A 218 -28.27 -0.21 -13.30
N ARG A 219 -27.80 -1.18 -12.51
CA ARG A 219 -26.57 -1.90 -12.80
C ARG A 219 -26.69 -2.64 -14.14
N PRO A 220 -25.70 -2.52 -15.04
CA PRO A 220 -25.72 -3.28 -16.28
C PRO A 220 -25.90 -4.78 -16.02
N LYS A 221 -26.71 -5.46 -16.83
CA LYS A 221 -26.92 -6.92 -16.75
C LYS A 221 -26.23 -7.66 -17.89
N ASP A 222 -26.11 -7.00 -19.05
CA ASP A 222 -25.57 -7.58 -20.27
C ASP A 222 -24.17 -7.02 -20.58
N GLY A 223 -23.37 -7.75 -21.35
CA GLY A 223 -22.03 -7.36 -21.76
C GLY A 223 -21.00 -7.33 -20.64
N LEU A 224 -21.30 -7.91 -19.48
CA LEU A 224 -20.40 -7.92 -18.34
C LEU A 224 -19.31 -8.97 -18.48
N LYS A 225 -18.06 -8.55 -18.28
CA LYS A 225 -16.88 -9.42 -18.17
C LYS A 225 -16.74 -9.98 -16.75
N ASP A 226 -17.12 -9.21 -15.73
CA ASP A 226 -17.09 -9.58 -14.30
C ASP A 226 -18.52 -9.56 -13.73
N ARG A 227 -19.30 -10.62 -13.99
CA ARG A 227 -20.72 -10.71 -13.60
C ARG A 227 -20.94 -10.66 -12.09
N ASP A 228 -20.03 -11.24 -11.32
CA ASP A 228 -20.14 -11.34 -9.87
C ASP A 228 -19.84 -10.03 -9.14
N ALA A 229 -19.07 -9.13 -9.76
CA ALA A 229 -18.68 -7.87 -9.12
C ALA A 229 -19.89 -6.99 -8.83
N LEU A 230 -20.02 -6.46 -7.59
CA LEU A 230 -21.06 -5.49 -7.27
C LEU A 230 -20.90 -4.25 -8.14
N PHE A 231 -19.71 -3.62 -8.13
CA PHE A 231 -19.44 -2.38 -8.84
C PHE A 231 -18.78 -2.61 -10.19
N ILE A 232 -19.45 -2.13 -11.25
CA ILE A 232 -19.05 -2.32 -12.64
C ILE A 232 -18.50 -1.00 -13.21
N SER A 233 -17.38 -1.11 -13.93
CA SER A 233 -16.79 -0.01 -14.70
C SER A 233 -17.57 0.19 -16.02
N GLU A 234 -17.31 1.29 -16.72
CA GLU A 234 -17.88 1.56 -18.04
C GLU A 234 -17.53 0.47 -19.09
N ARG A 235 -16.43 -0.25 -18.88
CA ARG A 235 -15.97 -1.34 -19.77
C ARG A 235 -16.60 -2.70 -19.48
N GLY A 236 -17.57 -2.77 -18.56
CA GLY A 236 -18.22 -4.03 -18.15
C GLY A 236 -17.35 -4.92 -17.23
N THR A 237 -16.24 -4.43 -16.76
CA THR A 237 -15.37 -5.12 -15.79
C THR A 237 -15.62 -4.61 -14.37
N ARG A 238 -15.11 -5.31 -13.36
CA ARG A 238 -15.04 -4.83 -11.99
C ARG A 238 -14.41 -3.44 -11.94
N ILE A 239 -14.95 -2.55 -11.12
CA ILE A 239 -14.39 -1.20 -10.97
C ILE A 239 -12.96 -1.26 -10.39
N GLY A 240 -12.04 -0.50 -10.98
CA GLY A 240 -10.66 -0.44 -10.53
C GLY A 240 -10.47 0.56 -9.38
N ARG A 241 -9.47 0.31 -8.52
CA ARG A 241 -9.11 1.23 -7.43
C ARG A 241 -8.86 2.65 -7.93
N ARG A 242 -8.09 2.79 -9.02
CA ARG A 242 -7.78 4.10 -9.60
C ARG A 242 -9.01 4.84 -10.08
N THR A 243 -9.99 4.14 -10.65
CA THR A 243 -11.27 4.74 -11.06
C THR A 243 -12.02 5.31 -9.86
N VAL A 244 -12.07 4.56 -8.75
CA VAL A 244 -12.73 5.03 -7.52
C VAL A 244 -11.96 6.22 -6.90
N GLU A 245 -10.63 6.20 -6.90
CA GLU A 245 -9.82 7.33 -6.41
C GLU A 245 -10.08 8.62 -7.21
N VAL A 246 -10.10 8.51 -8.54
CA VAL A 246 -10.36 9.66 -9.43
C VAL A 246 -11.79 10.16 -9.24
N MET A 247 -12.76 9.26 -9.16
CA MET A 247 -14.16 9.59 -8.93
C MET A 247 -14.37 10.30 -7.60
N VAL A 248 -13.83 9.76 -6.50
CA VAL A 248 -13.93 10.39 -5.18
C VAL A 248 -13.26 11.77 -5.16
N LYS A 249 -12.09 11.90 -5.80
CA LYS A 249 -11.40 13.19 -5.91
C LYS A 249 -12.28 14.22 -6.65
N LYS A 250 -12.89 13.85 -7.78
CA LYS A 250 -13.80 14.70 -8.55
C LYS A 250 -14.92 15.25 -7.66
N TYR A 251 -15.66 14.37 -6.96
CA TYR A 251 -16.78 14.80 -6.13
C TYR A 251 -16.38 15.58 -4.89
N ILE A 252 -15.19 15.34 -4.33
CA ILE A 252 -14.62 16.20 -3.26
C ILE A 252 -14.40 17.63 -3.78
N GLU A 253 -13.85 17.77 -5.00
CA GLU A 253 -13.65 19.08 -5.64
C GLU A 253 -14.99 19.77 -5.95
N GLU A 254 -15.96 19.04 -6.49
CA GLU A 254 -17.30 19.55 -6.80
C GLU A 254 -18.11 19.95 -5.55
N ALA A 255 -17.88 19.27 -4.43
CA ALA A 255 -18.44 19.64 -3.13
C ALA A 255 -17.76 20.88 -2.48
N GLY A 256 -16.77 21.49 -3.14
CA GLY A 256 -16.00 22.60 -2.59
C GLY A 256 -15.02 22.21 -1.49
N LEU A 257 -14.68 20.92 -1.37
CA LEU A 257 -13.78 20.41 -0.34
C LEU A 257 -12.35 20.25 -0.89
N ASP A 258 -11.35 20.28 0.01
CA ASP A 258 -9.94 20.16 -0.37
C ASP A 258 -9.55 18.69 -0.70
N PRO A 259 -9.24 18.35 -1.96
CA PRO A 259 -8.86 17.00 -2.36
C PRO A 259 -7.48 16.56 -1.82
N LYS A 260 -6.65 17.48 -1.31
CA LYS A 260 -5.42 17.14 -0.57
C LYS A 260 -5.73 16.72 0.87
N LYS A 261 -6.83 17.23 1.42
CA LYS A 261 -7.28 16.91 2.78
C LYS A 261 -8.04 15.58 2.82
N TYR A 262 -8.84 15.25 1.80
CA TYR A 262 -9.73 14.08 1.77
C TYR A 262 -9.38 13.09 0.65
N SER A 263 -9.64 11.80 0.89
CA SER A 263 -9.40 10.70 -0.04
C SER A 263 -10.26 9.49 0.38
N PRO A 264 -10.43 8.43 -0.42
CA PRO A 264 -11.18 7.24 -0.03
C PRO A 264 -10.78 6.67 1.34
N LEU A 265 -9.47 6.68 1.65
CA LEU A 265 -8.97 6.23 2.95
C LEU A 265 -9.48 7.10 4.10
N LYS A 266 -9.66 8.40 3.88
CA LYS A 266 -10.09 9.33 4.92
C LYS A 266 -11.61 9.35 5.08
N LEU A 267 -12.38 9.13 4.01
CA LEU A 267 -13.83 8.94 4.09
C LEU A 267 -14.23 7.79 5.03
N ARG A 268 -13.39 6.76 5.10
CA ARG A 268 -13.57 5.62 6.00
C ARG A 268 -13.53 5.99 7.49
N HIS A 269 -12.91 7.11 7.85
CA HIS A 269 -12.73 7.55 9.25
C HIS A 269 -13.85 8.51 9.71
N THR A 270 -14.78 8.84 8.80
CA THR A 270 -15.98 9.63 9.07
C THR A 270 -17.04 8.77 9.75
#